data_4acd6a43b39d748530b6e82796155425
#
_entry.id   4acd6a43b39d748530b6e82796155425
#
_cell.length_a   1.000
_cell.length_b   1.000
_cell.length_c   1.000
_cell.angle_alpha   90.00
_cell.angle_beta   90.00
_cell.angle_gamma   90.00
#
_symmetry.space_group_name_H-M   'P 1'
#
loop_
_entity.id
_entity.type
_entity.pdbx_description
1 polymer ?
#
loop_
_entity_poly.entity_id
_entity_poly.type
_entity_poly.pdbx_seq_one_letter_code
_entity_poly.pdbx_strand_id
1 'polypeptide(L)'
;MKKKLLSLLMGLLLVAALLPAAVQTAWASDYDYIHSYQVDVTPNTNDGSLSILVSFQWQALEDLPATNSQKGGVKIGIPNGSIRELTALSGDIADIQNDNSYVYIDFTHDFRAGEVFSFSYSWVQEYMYTLDGSTVRYEYTPGWFDGIRVGSMTLTWHDPAGVTGTASDGDTYGGDHVLTATDMSHGEKLPLAVTYDNWPTALDSQYSKDNLPGGYDNSYYDDDSS
;
A
#
# COMPACT_ATOMS: atom_id res chain seq x y z
N MET A 1 58.56 18.86 -34.47
CA MET A 1 57.98 17.74 -33.71
C MET A 1 57.27 18.19 -32.42
N LYS A 2 57.76 19.16 -31.63
CA LYS A 2 57.13 19.60 -30.37
C LYS A 2 55.70 20.20 -30.53
N LYS A 3 55.41 20.91 -31.63
CA LYS A 3 54.07 21.52 -31.87
C LYS A 3 52.96 20.48 -32.16
N LYS A 4 53.29 19.34 -32.79
CA LYS A 4 52.32 18.27 -33.09
C LYS A 4 51.96 17.44 -31.84
N LEU A 5 52.93 17.30 -30.91
CA LEU A 5 52.69 16.60 -29.65
C LEU A 5 51.78 17.40 -28.73
N LEU A 6 51.90 18.72 -28.72
CA LEU A 6 51.07 19.61 -27.91
C LEU A 6 49.61 19.61 -28.37
N SER A 7 49.40 19.56 -29.68
CA SER A 7 48.06 19.49 -30.26
C SER A 7 47.37 18.16 -29.98
N LEU A 8 48.08 17.04 -29.94
CA LEU A 8 47.57 15.74 -29.59
C LEU A 8 47.17 15.64 -28.14
N LEU A 9 48.02 16.24 -27.25
CA LEU A 9 47.72 16.26 -25.81
C LEU A 9 46.51 17.12 -25.46
N MET A 10 46.34 18.24 -26.18
CA MET A 10 45.19 19.14 -25.97
C MET A 10 43.90 18.53 -26.53
N GLY A 11 43.92 17.71 -27.58
CA GLY A 11 42.79 16.97 -28.11
C GLY A 11 42.34 15.85 -27.16
N LEU A 12 43.30 15.17 -26.50
CA LEU A 12 43.00 14.13 -25.55
C LEU A 12 42.36 14.67 -24.24
N LEU A 13 42.81 15.86 -23.78
CA LEU A 13 42.22 16.54 -22.63
C LEU A 13 40.75 17.01 -22.92
N LEU A 14 40.45 17.42 -24.16
CA LEU A 14 39.11 17.87 -24.52
C LEU A 14 38.11 16.70 -24.62
N VAL A 15 38.58 15.51 -25.04
CA VAL A 15 37.74 14.31 -25.12
C VAL A 15 37.42 13.75 -23.69
N ALA A 16 38.34 13.90 -22.75
CA ALA A 16 38.12 13.52 -21.37
C ALA A 16 37.05 14.42 -20.66
N ALA A 17 36.87 15.66 -21.11
CA ALA A 17 35.86 16.59 -20.57
C ALA A 17 34.45 16.36 -21.13
N LEU A 18 34.28 15.50 -22.15
CA LEU A 18 32.99 15.16 -22.78
C LEU A 18 32.45 13.79 -22.34
N LEU A 19 33.09 13.15 -21.36
CA LEU A 19 32.43 12.01 -20.70
C LEU A 19 31.18 12.56 -20.01
N PRO A 20 29.96 12.09 -20.40
CA PRO A 20 28.79 12.46 -19.65
C PRO A 20 29.09 12.07 -18.20
N ALA A 21 29.01 13.03 -17.27
CA ALA A 21 28.88 12.70 -15.87
C ALA A 21 27.76 11.68 -15.83
N ALA A 22 28.08 10.42 -15.51
CA ALA A 22 27.07 9.44 -15.21
C ALA A 22 26.22 10.11 -14.14
N VAL A 23 25.00 10.49 -14.51
CA VAL A 23 24.02 10.90 -13.54
C VAL A 23 23.84 9.65 -12.70
N GLN A 24 24.55 9.59 -11.59
CA GLN A 24 24.21 8.67 -10.54
C GLN A 24 22.84 9.16 -10.09
N THR A 25 21.80 8.55 -10.66
CA THR A 25 20.51 8.56 -9.99
C THR A 25 20.82 8.01 -8.60
N ALA A 26 20.84 8.91 -7.62
CA ALA A 26 20.81 8.49 -6.24
C ALA A 26 19.51 7.72 -6.11
N TRP A 27 19.60 6.39 -6.15
CA TRP A 27 18.50 5.55 -5.74
C TRP A 27 18.28 5.92 -4.29
N ALA A 28 17.08 6.39 -3.96
CA ALA A 28 16.70 6.48 -2.56
C ALA A 28 17.02 5.09 -1.98
N SER A 29 17.86 5.03 -0.95
CA SER A 29 18.14 3.75 -0.30
C SER A 29 16.84 3.30 0.31
N ASP A 30 16.31 2.16 -0.15
CA ASP A 30 15.19 1.52 0.50
C ASP A 30 15.59 1.25 1.96
N TYR A 31 14.81 1.74 2.90
CA TYR A 31 15.01 1.44 4.33
C TYR A 31 14.54 0.02 4.65
N ASP A 32 13.60 -0.49 3.85
CA ASP A 32 12.97 -1.79 4.00
C ASP A 32 12.62 -2.39 2.64
N TYR A 33 12.28 -3.69 2.66
CA TYR A 33 11.77 -4.41 1.50
C TYR A 33 10.62 -5.33 1.91
N ILE A 34 9.53 -5.32 1.16
CA ILE A 34 8.39 -6.19 1.40
C ILE A 34 8.46 -7.36 0.41
N HIS A 35 8.77 -8.57 0.90
CA HIS A 35 8.81 -9.77 0.07
C HIS A 35 7.42 -10.17 -0.41
N SER A 36 6.44 -10.12 0.51
CA SER A 36 5.05 -10.48 0.24
C SER A 36 4.10 -9.58 1.02
N TYR A 37 3.11 -9.07 0.32
CA TYR A 37 2.00 -8.30 0.88
C TYR A 37 0.69 -8.94 0.42
N GLN A 38 -0.08 -9.48 1.35
CA GLN A 38 -1.38 -10.11 1.09
C GLN A 38 -2.47 -9.32 1.77
N VAL A 39 -3.55 -9.07 1.04
CA VAL A 39 -4.72 -8.34 1.50
C VAL A 39 -5.97 -9.13 1.13
N ASP A 40 -6.73 -9.54 2.13
CA ASP A 40 -8.03 -10.18 1.97
C ASP A 40 -9.12 -9.20 2.38
N VAL A 41 -10.11 -8.99 1.51
CA VAL A 41 -11.21 -8.05 1.70
C VAL A 41 -12.54 -8.76 1.53
N THR A 42 -13.43 -8.59 2.50
CA THR A 42 -14.79 -9.14 2.45
C THR A 42 -15.81 -8.06 2.80
N PRO A 43 -16.71 -7.68 1.90
CA PRO A 43 -17.80 -6.76 2.21
C PRO A 43 -18.83 -7.37 3.16
N ASN A 44 -19.30 -6.59 4.12
CA ASN A 44 -20.37 -6.94 5.02
C ASN A 44 -21.73 -6.56 4.39
N THR A 45 -22.59 -7.54 4.16
CA THR A 45 -23.88 -7.29 3.52
C THR A 45 -24.87 -6.46 4.36
N ASN A 46 -24.66 -6.36 5.67
CA ASN A 46 -25.58 -5.65 6.56
C ASN A 46 -25.37 -4.13 6.57
N ASP A 47 -24.09 -3.70 6.54
CA ASP A 47 -23.73 -2.28 6.71
C ASP A 47 -22.82 -1.73 5.60
N GLY A 48 -22.38 -2.58 4.67
CA GLY A 48 -21.48 -2.17 3.58
C GLY A 48 -20.03 -1.91 4.00
N SER A 49 -19.66 -2.16 5.26
CA SER A 49 -18.28 -2.08 5.69
C SER A 49 -17.42 -3.18 5.07
N LEU A 50 -16.10 -3.01 5.06
CA LEU A 50 -15.15 -4.01 4.59
C LEU A 50 -14.41 -4.63 5.76
N SER A 51 -14.48 -5.94 5.92
CA SER A 51 -13.56 -6.69 6.77
C SER A 51 -12.26 -6.89 6.02
N ILE A 52 -11.14 -6.43 6.56
CA ILE A 52 -9.84 -6.45 5.92
C ILE A 52 -8.84 -7.19 6.79
N LEU A 53 -8.15 -8.14 6.18
CA LEU A 53 -7.03 -8.88 6.77
C LEU A 53 -5.78 -8.59 5.94
N VAL A 54 -4.68 -8.26 6.62
CA VAL A 54 -3.41 -7.96 5.98
C VAL A 54 -2.31 -8.83 6.55
N SER A 55 -1.45 -9.35 5.68
CA SER A 55 -0.28 -10.14 6.06
C SER A 55 0.94 -9.71 5.27
N PHE A 56 2.06 -9.56 5.99
CA PHE A 56 3.35 -9.16 5.42
C PHE A 56 4.43 -10.19 5.69
N GLN A 57 5.33 -10.34 4.71
CA GLN A 57 6.69 -10.79 4.92
C GLN A 57 7.61 -9.61 4.61
N TRP A 58 8.24 -9.05 5.64
CA TRP A 58 8.97 -7.80 5.63
C TRP A 58 10.44 -8.03 5.92
N GLN A 59 11.32 -7.31 5.27
CA GLN A 59 12.75 -7.31 5.55
C GLN A 59 13.19 -5.91 5.95
N ALA A 60 13.75 -5.79 7.14
CA ALA A 60 14.46 -4.60 7.56
C ALA A 60 15.79 -4.51 6.81
N LEU A 61 16.02 -3.47 6.03
CA LEU A 61 17.32 -3.24 5.36
C LEU A 61 18.27 -2.44 6.25
N GLU A 62 17.74 -1.70 7.22
CA GLU A 62 18.44 -1.06 8.32
C GLU A 62 17.89 -1.58 9.66
N ASP A 63 18.54 -1.25 10.78
CA ASP A 63 18.00 -1.64 12.09
C ASP A 63 16.66 -0.94 12.34
N LEU A 64 15.61 -1.74 12.53
CA LEU A 64 14.24 -1.28 12.78
C LEU A 64 13.96 -1.39 14.29
N PRO A 65 13.82 -0.28 15.03
CA PRO A 65 13.48 -0.33 16.44
C PRO A 65 12.06 -0.84 16.65
N ALA A 66 11.84 -1.57 17.72
CA ALA A 66 10.55 -2.13 18.14
C ALA A 66 9.49 -1.04 18.24
N THR A 67 9.86 0.10 18.78
CA THR A 67 9.00 1.27 18.89
C THR A 67 9.71 2.49 18.35
N ASN A 68 8.97 3.32 17.65
CA ASN A 68 9.42 4.63 17.25
C ASN A 68 8.83 5.66 18.24
N SER A 69 9.69 6.43 18.90
CA SER A 69 9.28 7.46 19.89
C SER A 69 8.27 8.48 19.35
N GLN A 70 7.97 8.44 18.07
CA GLN A 70 7.04 9.33 17.39
C GLN A 70 5.82 8.65 16.75
N LYS A 71 5.61 7.33 16.78
CA LYS A 71 4.42 6.61 16.29
C LYS A 71 4.75 5.27 15.58
N GLY A 72 5.25 4.28 16.32
CA GLY A 72 5.32 2.90 15.82
C GLY A 72 6.57 2.55 15.01
N GLY A 73 6.91 1.27 14.99
CA GLY A 73 8.01 0.72 14.21
C GLY A 73 7.72 0.73 12.71
N VAL A 74 6.46 0.44 12.32
CA VAL A 74 5.99 0.41 10.93
C VAL A 74 4.73 1.26 10.78
N LYS A 75 4.63 1.95 9.65
CA LYS A 75 3.51 2.84 9.31
C LYS A 75 2.92 2.39 7.96
N ILE A 76 1.61 2.11 7.94
CA ILE A 76 0.91 1.60 6.75
C ILE A 76 -0.32 2.44 6.48
N GLY A 77 -0.47 2.93 5.25
CA GLY A 77 -1.60 3.74 4.82
C GLY A 77 -2.93 2.99 4.83
N ILE A 78 -4.00 3.70 5.17
CA ILE A 78 -5.38 3.21 5.13
C ILE A 78 -6.26 4.15 4.29
N PRO A 79 -7.35 3.65 3.68
CA PRO A 79 -8.20 4.46 2.80
C PRO A 79 -8.82 5.69 3.47
N ASN A 80 -9.22 5.57 4.74
CA ASN A 80 -9.70 6.66 5.59
C ASN A 80 -9.63 6.26 7.06
N GLY A 81 -9.76 7.21 7.98
CA GLY A 81 -9.66 6.99 9.42
C GLY A 81 -10.88 6.35 10.09
N SER A 82 -11.97 6.11 9.35
CA SER A 82 -13.17 5.47 9.89
C SER A 82 -12.99 3.96 9.95
N ILE A 83 -12.21 3.50 10.90
CA ILE A 83 -11.94 2.08 11.13
C ILE A 83 -12.39 1.66 12.52
N ARG A 84 -12.76 0.38 12.67
CA ARG A 84 -13.10 -0.25 13.93
C ARG A 84 -12.50 -1.65 14.02
N GLU A 85 -12.44 -2.19 15.21
CA GLU A 85 -11.97 -3.57 15.47
C GLU A 85 -10.53 -3.81 14.99
N LEU A 86 -9.67 -2.77 15.05
CA LEU A 86 -8.26 -2.92 14.72
C LEU A 86 -7.60 -3.90 15.68
N THR A 87 -7.09 -5.01 15.14
CA THR A 87 -6.63 -6.16 15.91
C THR A 87 -5.32 -6.71 15.38
N ALA A 88 -4.31 -6.82 16.24
CA ALA A 88 -3.08 -7.55 15.96
C ALA A 88 -3.36 -9.07 15.94
N LEU A 89 -2.85 -9.76 14.91
CA LEU A 89 -2.99 -11.21 14.77
C LEU A 89 -1.66 -11.95 14.95
N SER A 90 -0.53 -11.24 14.93
CA SER A 90 0.80 -11.78 15.17
C SER A 90 1.25 -11.50 16.61
N GLY A 91 1.90 -12.49 17.26
CA GLY A 91 2.43 -12.34 18.61
C GLY A 91 3.62 -11.37 18.73
N ASP A 92 4.25 -10.99 17.62
CA ASP A 92 5.36 -10.03 17.59
C ASP A 92 4.88 -8.57 17.57
N ILE A 93 3.59 -8.33 17.38
CA ILE A 93 3.00 -6.99 17.51
C ILE A 93 2.75 -6.71 18.99
N ALA A 94 3.41 -5.69 19.52
CA ALA A 94 3.25 -5.25 20.92
C ALA A 94 2.07 -4.28 21.07
N ASP A 95 1.91 -3.36 20.10
CA ASP A 95 0.82 -2.38 20.07
C ASP A 95 0.44 -2.06 18.64
N ILE A 96 -0.82 -1.72 18.41
CA ILE A 96 -1.34 -1.30 17.10
C ILE A 96 -2.35 -0.17 17.30
N GLN A 97 -2.13 0.92 16.60
CA GLN A 97 -2.96 2.13 16.68
C GLN A 97 -3.24 2.67 15.29
N ASN A 98 -4.22 3.55 15.17
CA ASN A 98 -4.47 4.28 13.93
C ASN A 98 -4.70 5.77 14.18
N ASP A 99 -4.49 6.54 13.14
CA ASP A 99 -5.02 7.89 12.96
C ASP A 99 -5.90 7.96 11.71
N ASN A 100 -6.15 9.16 11.18
CA ASN A 100 -7.03 9.31 10.00
C ASN A 100 -6.44 8.74 8.69
N SER A 101 -5.14 8.44 8.65
CA SER A 101 -4.43 8.12 7.41
C SER A 101 -3.63 6.83 7.49
N TYR A 102 -3.22 6.42 8.70
CA TYR A 102 -2.26 5.33 8.88
C TYR A 102 -2.63 4.41 10.05
N VAL A 103 -2.22 3.14 9.91
CA VAL A 103 -2.02 2.21 11.01
C VAL A 103 -0.55 2.26 11.40
N TYR A 104 -0.29 2.32 12.71
CA TYR A 104 1.04 2.32 13.33
C TYR A 104 1.20 1.03 14.12
N ILE A 105 2.31 0.34 13.93
CA ILE A 105 2.59 -0.96 14.54
C ILE A 105 3.90 -0.87 15.32
N ASP A 106 3.83 -1.13 16.62
CA ASP A 106 4.98 -1.37 17.48
C ASP A 106 5.20 -2.87 17.64
N PHE A 107 6.44 -3.29 17.67
CA PHE A 107 6.83 -4.69 17.85
C PHE A 107 7.33 -4.98 19.25
N THR A 108 7.39 -6.26 19.61
CA THR A 108 7.86 -6.72 20.92
C THR A 108 9.38 -6.65 21.06
N HIS A 109 10.11 -6.52 19.95
CA HIS A 109 11.59 -6.45 19.92
C HIS A 109 12.07 -5.73 18.66
N ASP A 110 13.33 -5.29 18.67
CA ASP A 110 13.98 -4.67 17.53
C ASP A 110 14.34 -5.71 16.46
N PHE A 111 14.24 -5.35 15.19
CA PHE A 111 14.77 -6.14 14.08
C PHE A 111 16.06 -5.55 13.57
N ARG A 112 17.02 -6.41 13.21
CA ARG A 112 18.31 -6.00 12.69
C ARG A 112 18.32 -5.88 11.18
N ALA A 113 19.22 -5.09 10.65
CA ALA A 113 19.47 -5.01 9.21
C ALA A 113 19.65 -6.41 8.60
N GLY A 114 18.90 -6.70 7.54
CA GLY A 114 18.85 -7.98 6.85
C GLY A 114 17.85 -9.00 7.44
N GLU A 115 17.24 -8.73 8.58
CA GLU A 115 16.29 -9.63 9.21
C GLU A 115 14.95 -9.66 8.45
N VAL A 116 14.41 -10.85 8.25
CA VAL A 116 13.09 -11.07 7.64
C VAL A 116 12.11 -11.52 8.72
N PHE A 117 10.98 -10.85 8.80
CA PHE A 117 9.94 -11.13 9.77
C PHE A 117 8.55 -11.09 9.12
N SER A 118 7.56 -11.66 9.79
CA SER A 118 6.19 -11.67 9.29
C SER A 118 5.23 -11.18 10.34
N PHE A 119 4.24 -10.40 9.94
CA PHE A 119 3.19 -9.94 10.82
C PHE A 119 1.87 -9.82 10.09
N SER A 120 0.78 -9.83 10.85
CA SER A 120 -0.57 -9.69 10.31
C SER A 120 -1.48 -8.97 11.30
N TYR A 121 -2.45 -8.27 10.75
CA TYR A 121 -3.48 -7.56 11.51
C TYR A 121 -4.76 -7.45 10.69
N SER A 122 -5.86 -7.12 11.35
CA SER A 122 -7.16 -6.94 10.70
C SER A 122 -7.90 -5.74 11.25
N TRP A 123 -8.82 -5.21 10.45
CA TRP A 123 -9.75 -4.16 10.88
C TRP A 123 -11.03 -4.20 10.05
N VAL A 124 -12.03 -3.43 10.47
CA VAL A 124 -13.22 -3.15 9.68
C VAL A 124 -13.15 -1.71 9.20
N GLN A 125 -13.22 -1.53 7.87
CA GLN A 125 -13.17 -0.24 7.19
C GLN A 125 -14.57 0.22 6.83
N GLU A 126 -14.93 1.43 7.21
CA GLU A 126 -16.22 2.05 6.89
C GLU A 126 -16.10 3.08 5.76
N TYR A 127 -17.23 3.55 5.23
CA TYR A 127 -17.34 4.56 4.18
C TYR A 127 -16.59 4.20 2.89
N MET A 128 -16.77 2.97 2.40
CA MET A 128 -16.04 2.48 1.22
C MET A 128 -16.93 2.28 -0.02
N TYR A 129 -18.25 2.32 0.10
CA TYR A 129 -19.16 2.10 -1.02
C TYR A 129 -19.81 3.39 -1.51
N THR A 130 -20.22 3.37 -2.77
CA THR A 130 -21.16 4.33 -3.38
C THR A 130 -22.41 3.62 -3.83
N LEU A 131 -23.53 4.36 -3.91
CA LEU A 131 -24.84 3.84 -4.31
C LEU A 131 -25.30 4.54 -5.59
N ASP A 132 -25.75 3.75 -6.58
CA ASP A 132 -26.48 4.23 -7.73
C ASP A 132 -27.74 3.35 -7.93
N GLY A 133 -28.87 3.80 -7.43
CA GLY A 133 -30.09 3.00 -7.32
C GLY A 133 -29.88 1.77 -6.44
N SER A 134 -29.98 0.57 -7.04
CA SER A 134 -29.73 -0.72 -6.36
C SER A 134 -28.31 -1.23 -6.52
N THR A 135 -27.47 -0.52 -7.28
CA THR A 135 -26.09 -0.90 -7.53
C THR A 135 -25.20 -0.37 -6.41
N VAL A 136 -24.40 -1.26 -5.84
CA VAL A 136 -23.36 -0.95 -4.83
C VAL A 136 -22.00 -1.08 -5.48
N ARG A 137 -21.18 -0.03 -5.40
CA ARG A 137 -19.83 -0.02 -5.95
C ARG A 137 -18.82 0.27 -4.86
N TYR A 138 -17.81 -0.56 -4.78
CA TYR A 138 -16.62 -0.35 -3.96
C TYR A 138 -15.44 0.06 -4.83
N GLU A 139 -14.61 0.95 -4.30
CA GLU A 139 -13.28 1.27 -4.84
C GLU A 139 -12.30 1.16 -3.68
N TYR A 140 -11.37 0.23 -3.79
CA TYR A 140 -10.40 -0.06 -2.74
C TYR A 140 -8.99 -0.03 -3.31
N THR A 141 -8.13 0.68 -2.62
CA THR A 141 -6.69 0.67 -2.87
C THR A 141 -6.02 0.28 -1.56
N PRO A 142 -5.35 -0.88 -1.49
CA PRO A 142 -4.53 -1.23 -0.33
C PRO A 142 -3.46 -0.19 -0.04
N GLY A 143 -2.93 -0.17 1.17
CA GLY A 143 -1.80 0.70 1.52
C GLY A 143 -0.65 0.54 0.53
N TRP A 144 -0.05 1.65 0.13
CA TRP A 144 1.13 1.69 -0.74
C TRP A 144 2.29 2.34 0.00
N PHE A 145 3.49 2.21 -0.54
CA PHE A 145 4.72 2.60 0.15
C PHE A 145 5.57 3.48 -0.77
N ASP A 146 5.77 4.75 -0.41
CA ASP A 146 6.52 5.71 -1.24
C ASP A 146 8.03 5.49 -1.16
N GLY A 147 8.53 4.85 -0.09
CA GLY A 147 9.95 4.59 0.14
C GLY A 147 10.34 3.11 0.22
N ILE A 148 9.43 2.18 -0.11
CA ILE A 148 9.66 0.73 0.06
C ILE A 148 9.17 0.02 -1.21
N ARG A 149 9.99 -0.91 -1.72
CA ARG A 149 9.59 -1.77 -2.83
C ARG A 149 8.86 -3.01 -2.33
N VAL A 150 7.89 -3.49 -3.13
CA VAL A 150 7.12 -4.70 -2.83
C VAL A 150 7.41 -5.77 -3.88
N GLY A 151 7.98 -6.89 -3.45
CA GLY A 151 8.34 -8.00 -4.33
C GLY A 151 7.12 -8.70 -4.91
N SER A 152 6.11 -8.95 -4.09
CA SER A 152 4.83 -9.48 -4.56
C SER A 152 3.68 -8.94 -3.71
N MET A 153 2.58 -8.61 -4.38
CA MET A 153 1.34 -8.20 -3.74
C MET A 153 0.19 -9.02 -4.30
N THR A 154 -0.71 -9.47 -3.41
CA THR A 154 -1.96 -10.14 -3.78
C THR A 154 -3.11 -9.47 -3.03
N LEU A 155 -4.08 -8.99 -3.77
CA LEU A 155 -5.37 -8.51 -3.26
C LEU A 155 -6.43 -9.55 -3.62
N THR A 156 -7.05 -10.16 -2.61
CA THR A 156 -8.18 -11.06 -2.77
C THR A 156 -9.44 -10.39 -2.24
N TRP A 157 -10.40 -10.21 -3.11
CA TRP A 157 -11.72 -9.71 -2.75
C TRP A 157 -12.71 -10.86 -2.75
N HIS A 158 -13.29 -11.16 -1.60
CA HIS A 158 -14.26 -12.23 -1.42
C HIS A 158 -15.68 -11.70 -1.58
N ASP A 159 -16.42 -12.21 -2.56
CA ASP A 159 -17.83 -11.89 -2.68
C ASP A 159 -18.60 -12.44 -1.46
N PRO A 160 -19.53 -11.66 -0.89
CA PRO A 160 -20.38 -12.15 0.19
C PRO A 160 -21.21 -13.35 -0.26
N ALA A 161 -21.53 -14.26 0.65
CA ALA A 161 -22.30 -15.46 0.34
C ALA A 161 -23.62 -15.15 -0.36
N GLY A 162 -23.80 -15.71 -1.55
CA GLY A 162 -25.01 -15.55 -2.37
C GLY A 162 -25.07 -14.24 -3.17
N VAL A 163 -24.01 -13.46 -3.18
CA VAL A 163 -23.87 -12.22 -3.96
C VAL A 163 -22.70 -12.39 -4.92
N THR A 164 -22.84 -11.92 -6.14
CA THR A 164 -21.76 -11.97 -7.13
C THR A 164 -21.45 -10.57 -7.62
N GLY A 165 -20.20 -10.17 -7.46
CA GLY A 165 -19.69 -8.90 -7.93
C GLY A 165 -19.07 -8.99 -9.33
N THR A 166 -18.83 -7.82 -9.92
CA THR A 166 -18.05 -7.66 -11.14
C THR A 166 -16.84 -6.79 -10.81
N ALA A 167 -15.66 -7.38 -10.90
CA ALA A 167 -14.41 -6.66 -10.66
C ALA A 167 -13.95 -5.90 -11.91
N SER A 168 -13.27 -4.78 -11.70
CA SER A 168 -12.70 -3.96 -12.78
C SER A 168 -11.46 -4.59 -13.42
N ASP A 169 -10.75 -5.44 -12.67
CA ASP A 169 -9.50 -6.08 -13.08
C ASP A 169 -9.27 -7.37 -12.29
N GLY A 170 -8.26 -8.17 -12.68
CA GLY A 170 -7.89 -9.40 -12.03
C GLY A 170 -8.63 -10.63 -12.54
N ASP A 171 -8.33 -11.75 -11.91
CA ASP A 171 -8.95 -13.05 -12.20
C ASP A 171 -10.08 -13.34 -11.22
N THR A 172 -11.12 -14.05 -11.67
CA THR A 172 -12.24 -14.44 -10.81
C THR A 172 -12.26 -15.96 -10.63
N TYR A 173 -12.25 -16.42 -9.38
CA TYR A 173 -12.27 -17.84 -9.02
C TYR A 173 -13.31 -18.10 -7.91
N GLY A 174 -14.43 -18.73 -8.24
CA GLY A 174 -15.38 -19.24 -7.26
C GLY A 174 -16.05 -18.19 -6.37
N GLY A 175 -16.12 -16.93 -6.82
CA GLY A 175 -16.62 -15.80 -6.04
C GLY A 175 -15.53 -14.94 -5.40
N ASP A 176 -14.26 -15.26 -5.68
CA ASP A 176 -13.11 -14.42 -5.30
C ASP A 176 -12.59 -13.68 -6.53
N HIS A 177 -12.26 -12.40 -6.37
CA HIS A 177 -11.57 -11.61 -7.37
C HIS A 177 -10.12 -11.39 -6.90
N VAL A 178 -9.17 -11.92 -7.67
CA VAL A 178 -7.75 -11.92 -7.28
C VAL A 178 -6.96 -11.02 -8.21
N LEU A 179 -6.32 -10.02 -7.65
CA LEU A 179 -5.42 -9.11 -8.35
C LEU A 179 -4.01 -9.28 -7.79
N THR A 180 -3.03 -9.47 -8.67
CA THR A 180 -1.63 -9.67 -8.28
C THR A 180 -0.72 -8.69 -9.00
N ALA A 181 0.33 -8.25 -8.29
CA ALA A 181 1.43 -7.48 -8.85
C ALA A 181 2.76 -8.02 -8.32
N THR A 182 3.82 -7.88 -9.10
CA THR A 182 5.19 -8.24 -8.71
C THR A 182 6.15 -7.10 -9.01
N ASP A 183 7.23 -7.05 -8.24
CA ASP A 183 8.31 -6.05 -8.42
C ASP A 183 7.79 -4.60 -8.44
N MET A 184 6.83 -4.31 -7.55
CA MET A 184 6.23 -2.98 -7.46
C MET A 184 7.28 -1.95 -7.00
N SER A 185 7.32 -0.86 -7.75
CA SER A 185 8.16 0.29 -7.47
C SER A 185 7.59 1.14 -6.32
N HIS A 186 8.39 2.11 -5.86
CA HIS A 186 7.95 3.12 -4.88
C HIS A 186 6.69 3.84 -5.37
N GLY A 187 5.70 3.99 -4.50
CA GLY A 187 4.46 4.69 -4.78
C GLY A 187 3.48 3.95 -5.71
N GLU A 188 3.84 2.76 -6.20
CA GLU A 188 2.95 1.99 -7.07
C GLU A 188 1.76 1.47 -6.30
N LYS A 189 0.56 1.59 -6.89
CA LYS A 189 -0.72 1.26 -6.27
C LYS A 189 -1.40 0.12 -7.01
N LEU A 190 -2.18 -0.68 -6.29
CA LEU A 190 -2.96 -1.79 -6.83
C LEU A 190 -4.46 -1.57 -6.55
N PRO A 191 -5.14 -0.66 -7.29
CA PRO A 191 -6.55 -0.37 -7.07
C PRO A 191 -7.45 -1.46 -7.65
N LEU A 192 -8.56 -1.75 -6.97
CA LEU A 192 -9.62 -2.64 -7.41
C LEU A 192 -10.98 -1.97 -7.20
N ALA A 193 -11.85 -2.03 -8.21
CA ALA A 193 -13.24 -1.69 -8.05
C ALA A 193 -14.12 -2.94 -8.24
N VAL A 194 -15.12 -3.12 -7.37
CA VAL A 194 -16.09 -4.21 -7.47
C VAL A 194 -17.49 -3.64 -7.42
N THR A 195 -18.33 -4.07 -8.34
CA THR A 195 -19.72 -3.60 -8.50
C THR A 195 -20.68 -4.75 -8.31
N TYR A 196 -21.74 -4.49 -7.54
CA TYR A 196 -22.83 -5.43 -7.26
C TYR A 196 -24.17 -4.82 -7.71
N ASP A 197 -24.82 -5.43 -8.68
CA ASP A 197 -26.14 -4.95 -9.19
C ASP A 197 -27.32 -5.39 -8.30
N ASN A 198 -27.13 -6.43 -7.50
CA ASN A 198 -28.17 -7.04 -6.65
C ASN A 198 -27.66 -7.22 -5.22
N TRP A 199 -27.45 -6.10 -4.51
CA TRP A 199 -27.08 -6.16 -3.11
C TRP A 199 -28.25 -6.67 -2.26
N PRO A 200 -28.04 -7.59 -1.30
CA PRO A 200 -29.13 -8.31 -0.64
C PRO A 200 -29.92 -7.48 0.37
N THR A 201 -29.36 -6.35 0.83
CA THR A 201 -29.98 -5.47 1.84
C THR A 201 -29.96 -4.03 1.36
N ALA A 202 -30.86 -3.20 1.89
CA ALA A 202 -30.79 -1.76 1.66
C ALA A 202 -29.67 -1.18 2.54
N LEU A 203 -28.62 -0.66 1.91
CA LEU A 203 -27.57 0.06 2.60
C LEU A 203 -27.99 1.51 2.87
N ASP A 204 -27.57 2.03 4.02
CA ASP A 204 -27.85 3.41 4.41
C ASP A 204 -26.85 4.36 3.74
N SER A 205 -27.35 5.24 2.88
CA SER A 205 -26.51 6.21 2.16
C SER A 205 -25.65 7.09 3.08
N GLN A 206 -26.04 7.28 4.35
CA GLN A 206 -25.24 8.07 5.30
C GLN A 206 -23.84 7.46 5.56
N TYR A 207 -23.67 6.15 5.35
CA TYR A 207 -22.38 5.44 5.48
C TYR A 207 -21.68 5.22 4.14
N SER A 208 -22.19 5.83 3.07
CA SER A 208 -21.51 5.82 1.78
C SER A 208 -20.23 6.68 1.82
N LYS A 209 -19.32 6.41 0.90
CA LYS A 209 -18.09 7.16 0.70
C LYS A 209 -18.33 8.68 0.56
N ASP A 210 -19.44 9.06 -0.09
CA ASP A 210 -19.80 10.45 -0.33
C ASP A 210 -20.14 11.23 0.95
N ASN A 211 -20.44 10.53 2.05
CA ASN A 211 -20.81 11.09 3.35
C ASN A 211 -19.75 10.87 4.44
N LEU A 212 -18.51 10.57 4.05
CA LEU A 212 -17.40 10.41 5.00
C LEU A 212 -17.26 11.67 5.88
N PRO A 213 -17.30 11.55 7.22
CA PRO A 213 -17.08 12.67 8.12
C PRO A 213 -15.70 13.32 7.89
N GLY A 214 -15.68 14.62 7.60
CA GLY A 214 -14.44 15.37 7.28
C GLY A 214 -14.14 15.49 5.80
N GLY A 215 -14.92 14.82 4.94
CA GLY A 215 -14.71 14.77 3.48
C GLY A 215 -13.59 13.82 3.08
N TYR A 216 -13.62 13.38 1.83
CA TYR A 216 -12.51 12.64 1.22
C TYR A 216 -11.46 13.67 0.81
N ASP A 217 -10.52 13.98 1.68
CA ASP A 217 -9.39 14.82 1.30
C ASP A 217 -8.36 13.96 0.55
N ASN A 218 -8.53 13.88 -0.78
CA ASN A 218 -7.53 13.28 -1.66
C ASN A 218 -6.21 14.08 -1.72
N SER A 219 -6.14 15.26 -1.09
CA SER A 219 -4.97 16.14 -1.15
C SER A 219 -3.76 15.61 -0.37
N TYR A 220 -3.98 14.66 0.53
CA TYR A 220 -2.88 14.03 1.30
C TYR A 220 -2.04 13.06 0.47
N TYR A 221 -2.48 12.72 -0.74
CA TYR A 221 -1.81 11.74 -1.59
C TYR A 221 -1.00 12.36 -2.73
N ASP A 222 -1.02 13.68 -2.88
CA ASP A 222 -0.34 14.41 -3.97
C ASP A 222 0.77 15.36 -3.49
N ASP A 223 1.14 15.39 -2.20
CA ASP A 223 2.13 16.33 -1.70
C ASP A 223 3.50 15.69 -1.46
N ASP A 224 4.13 15.25 -2.57
CA ASP A 224 5.58 15.06 -2.66
C ASP A 224 6.11 15.61 -3.99
N SER A 225 5.88 16.91 -4.22
CA SER A 225 6.58 17.70 -5.24
C SER A 225 7.34 18.86 -4.61
N SER A 226 8.48 18.58 -3.92
CA SER A 226 9.54 19.57 -3.74
C SER A 226 10.84 18.90 -3.28
#